data_d012735bce3caf4507fc6c89fbd9b2e2
#
_entry.id   d012735bce3caf4507fc6c89fbd9b2e2
#
_cell.length_a   1.000
_cell.length_b   1.000
_cell.length_c   1.000
_cell.angle_alpha   90.00
_cell.angle_beta   90.00
_cell.angle_gamma   90.00
#
_symmetry.space_group_name_H-M   'P 1'
#
loop_
_entity.id
_entity.type
_entity.pdbx_description
1 polymer ?
#
loop_
_entity_poly.entity_id
_entity_poly.type
_entity_poly.pdbx_seq_one_letter_code
_entity_poly.pdbx_strand_id
1 'polypeptide(L)'
;MPRLVDKTVLIDDSDIDLFIQRRFLEVYDFSNELLLYKSADEALNWLRNATHNQAPDIIFLDLNMPEVDGFSFLKNFKDLPDLVKNKSKIVVLTSSNSAKDRSQAFTFPNVIQFITKPLKQSDIEDLKKLINHSEFTGQANL
;
A
#
# COMPACT_ATOMS: atom_id res chain seq x y z
N MET A 1 3.96 20.79 -8.31
CA MET A 1 4.18 20.32 -6.94
C MET A 1 4.75 18.89 -6.97
N PRO A 2 5.79 18.63 -6.24
CA PRO A 2 6.28 17.26 -6.15
C PRO A 2 5.24 16.36 -5.47
N ARG A 3 5.11 15.17 -5.96
CA ARG A 3 4.25 14.16 -5.34
C ARG A 3 4.95 13.62 -4.10
N LEU A 4 4.17 13.05 -3.19
CA LEU A 4 4.71 12.47 -1.96
C LEU A 4 5.58 11.26 -2.25
N VAL A 5 5.11 10.38 -3.13
CA VAL A 5 5.85 9.20 -3.56
C VAL A 5 5.79 9.09 -5.09
N ASP A 6 6.62 8.25 -5.66
CA ASP A 6 6.66 8.06 -7.10
C ASP A 6 5.59 7.10 -7.60
N LYS A 7 5.49 5.93 -6.99
CA LYS A 7 4.61 4.87 -7.48
C LYS A 7 3.82 4.24 -6.35
N THR A 8 2.51 4.12 -6.55
CA THR A 8 1.58 3.53 -5.59
C THR A 8 0.74 2.46 -6.26
N VAL A 9 0.53 1.35 -5.57
CA VAL A 9 -0.34 0.26 -6.01
C VAL A 9 -1.55 0.21 -5.10
N LEU A 10 -2.74 0.06 -5.70
CA LEU A 10 -3.99 -0.15 -4.98
C LEU A 10 -4.48 -1.57 -5.26
N ILE A 11 -4.71 -2.34 -4.21
CA ILE A 11 -5.22 -3.72 -4.32
C ILE A 11 -6.55 -3.82 -3.62
N ASP A 12 -7.62 -3.99 -4.39
CA ASP A 12 -8.99 -4.04 -3.88
C ASP A 12 -9.87 -4.68 -4.95
N ASP A 13 -10.73 -5.62 -4.59
CA ASP A 13 -11.58 -6.29 -5.57
C ASP A 13 -12.80 -5.47 -5.99
N SER A 14 -13.06 -4.38 -5.32
CA SER A 14 -14.20 -3.51 -5.62
C SER A 14 -13.80 -2.40 -6.60
N ASP A 15 -14.43 -2.40 -7.78
CA ASP A 15 -14.20 -1.34 -8.79
C ASP A 15 -14.55 0.04 -8.23
N ILE A 16 -15.63 0.11 -7.45
CA ILE A 16 -16.09 1.38 -6.89
C ILE A 16 -15.06 1.89 -5.89
N ASP A 17 -14.58 1.04 -5.00
CA ASP A 17 -13.59 1.43 -4.00
C ASP A 17 -12.28 1.85 -4.66
N LEU A 18 -11.84 1.13 -5.67
CA LEU A 18 -10.64 1.48 -6.43
C LEU A 18 -10.78 2.86 -7.08
N PHE A 19 -11.95 3.13 -7.67
CA PHE A 19 -12.22 4.42 -8.29
C PHE A 19 -12.15 5.54 -7.26
N ILE A 20 -12.81 5.36 -6.13
CA ILE A 20 -12.85 6.37 -5.07
C ILE A 20 -11.45 6.63 -4.51
N GLN A 21 -10.71 5.57 -4.22
CA GLN A 21 -9.35 5.67 -3.68
C GLN A 21 -8.41 6.37 -4.65
N ARG A 22 -8.46 5.96 -5.91
CA ARG A 22 -7.62 6.58 -6.94
C ARG A 22 -7.89 8.07 -7.05
N ARG A 23 -9.17 8.41 -7.15
CA ARG A 23 -9.57 9.82 -7.29
C ARG A 23 -9.11 10.64 -6.10
N PHE A 24 -9.28 10.10 -4.90
CA PHE A 24 -8.87 10.77 -3.68
C PHE A 24 -7.36 11.02 -3.67
N LEU A 25 -6.58 10.01 -4.00
CA LEU A 25 -5.12 10.13 -4.02
C LEU A 25 -4.65 11.10 -5.11
N GLU A 26 -5.35 11.15 -6.23
CA GLU A 26 -5.07 12.13 -7.29
C GLU A 26 -5.29 13.56 -6.81
N VAL A 27 -6.39 13.78 -6.12
CA VAL A 27 -6.73 15.12 -5.61
C VAL A 27 -5.65 15.63 -4.65
N TYR A 28 -5.07 14.75 -3.85
CA TYR A 28 -4.04 15.14 -2.89
C TYR A 28 -2.61 15.00 -3.43
N ASP A 29 -2.46 14.75 -4.73
CA ASP A 29 -1.14 14.64 -5.36
C ASP A 29 -0.22 13.65 -4.64
N PHE A 30 -0.80 12.51 -4.26
CA PHE A 30 -0.08 11.54 -3.43
C PHE A 30 1.08 10.88 -4.17
N SER A 31 0.84 10.50 -5.43
CA SER A 31 1.78 9.67 -6.18
C SER A 31 1.86 10.12 -7.63
N ASN A 32 3.03 9.98 -8.23
CA ASN A 32 3.17 10.25 -9.66
C ASN A 32 2.42 9.23 -10.50
N GLU A 33 2.44 7.97 -10.07
CA GLU A 33 1.79 6.88 -10.79
C GLU A 33 0.95 6.06 -9.82
N LEU A 34 -0.26 5.68 -10.27
CA LEU A 34 -1.16 4.82 -9.52
C LEU A 34 -1.49 3.60 -10.36
N LEU A 35 -1.22 2.42 -9.83
CA LEU A 35 -1.52 1.14 -10.48
C LEU A 35 -2.59 0.43 -9.67
N LEU A 36 -3.59 -0.12 -10.37
CA LEU A 36 -4.75 -0.73 -9.73
C LEU A 36 -4.81 -2.22 -10.04
N TYR A 37 -4.98 -3.02 -9.00
CA TYR A 37 -5.15 -4.47 -9.13
C TYR A 37 -6.39 -4.91 -8.37
N LYS A 38 -7.23 -5.69 -9.04
CA LYS A 38 -8.43 -6.26 -8.44
C LYS A 38 -8.16 -7.63 -7.81
N SER A 39 -6.98 -8.15 -7.99
CA SER A 39 -6.58 -9.46 -7.50
C SER A 39 -5.23 -9.38 -6.81
N ALA A 40 -5.17 -9.95 -5.61
CA ALA A 40 -3.91 -10.03 -4.88
C ALA A 40 -2.89 -10.90 -5.61
N ASP A 41 -3.35 -11.97 -6.27
CA ASP A 41 -2.47 -12.86 -7.01
C ASP A 41 -1.84 -12.17 -8.21
N GLU A 42 -2.61 -11.37 -8.94
CA GLU A 42 -2.08 -10.60 -10.07
C GLU A 42 -1.02 -9.61 -9.60
N ALA A 43 -1.29 -8.94 -8.49
CA ALA A 43 -0.34 -7.99 -7.91
C ALA A 43 0.95 -8.70 -7.48
N LEU A 44 0.83 -9.86 -6.84
CA LEU A 44 2.00 -10.65 -6.43
C LEU A 44 2.83 -11.10 -7.63
N ASN A 45 2.17 -11.56 -8.70
CA ASN A 45 2.88 -11.97 -9.91
C ASN A 45 3.67 -10.82 -10.52
N TRP A 46 3.06 -9.65 -10.57
CA TRP A 46 3.73 -8.46 -11.07
C TRP A 46 4.92 -8.08 -10.20
N LEU A 47 4.74 -8.12 -8.88
CA LEU A 47 5.80 -7.77 -7.93
C LEU A 47 6.98 -8.74 -8.00
N ARG A 48 6.72 -10.03 -8.23
CA ARG A 48 7.80 -11.03 -8.35
C ARG A 48 8.76 -10.72 -9.49
N ASN A 49 8.26 -10.07 -10.53
CA ASN A 49 9.03 -9.81 -11.75
C ASN A 49 9.40 -8.33 -11.89
N ALA A 50 9.09 -7.52 -10.89
CA ALA A 50 9.33 -6.08 -10.96
C ALA A 50 10.82 -5.77 -10.89
N THR A 51 11.26 -4.84 -11.72
CA THR A 51 12.58 -4.26 -11.61
C THR A 51 12.58 -3.22 -10.49
N HIS A 52 13.76 -2.72 -10.13
CA HIS A 52 13.87 -1.69 -9.10
C HIS A 52 13.01 -0.46 -9.42
N ASN A 53 12.99 -0.04 -10.69
CA ASN A 53 12.20 1.12 -11.09
C ASN A 53 10.71 0.85 -11.14
N GLN A 54 10.31 -0.41 -11.25
CA GLN A 54 8.89 -0.79 -11.30
C GLN A 54 8.31 -1.02 -9.91
N ALA A 55 9.14 -1.36 -8.93
CA ALA A 55 8.65 -1.65 -7.58
C ALA A 55 8.01 -0.41 -6.96
N PRO A 56 6.82 -0.55 -6.36
CA PRO A 56 6.13 0.61 -5.78
C PRO A 56 6.73 1.05 -4.47
N ASP A 57 6.50 2.31 -4.13
CA ASP A 57 6.85 2.85 -2.81
C ASP A 57 5.81 2.47 -1.76
N ILE A 58 4.53 2.58 -2.15
CA ILE A 58 3.39 2.32 -1.26
C ILE A 58 2.43 1.35 -1.94
N ILE A 59 1.93 0.41 -1.14
CA ILE A 59 0.86 -0.50 -1.56
C ILE A 59 -0.30 -0.32 -0.59
N PHE A 60 -1.46 0.10 -1.10
CA PHE A 60 -2.70 0.09 -0.33
C PHE A 60 -3.36 -1.27 -0.52
N LEU A 61 -3.66 -1.94 0.57
CA LEU A 61 -4.16 -3.31 0.53
C LEU A 61 -5.45 -3.45 1.30
N ASP A 62 -6.50 -3.95 0.65
CA ASP A 62 -7.73 -4.34 1.33
C ASP A 62 -7.58 -5.75 1.91
N LEU A 63 -8.00 -5.94 3.15
CA LEU A 63 -7.98 -7.26 3.78
C LEU A 63 -9.18 -8.12 3.39
N ASN A 64 -10.30 -7.49 3.06
CA ASN A 64 -11.56 -8.19 2.83
C ASN A 64 -11.81 -8.44 1.35
N MET A 65 -11.10 -9.43 0.79
CA MET A 65 -11.30 -9.87 -0.59
C MET A 65 -11.77 -11.32 -0.58
N PRO A 66 -12.79 -11.66 -1.39
CA PRO A 66 -13.46 -12.96 -1.27
C PRO A 66 -12.59 -14.17 -1.58
N GLU A 67 -11.70 -14.10 -2.55
CA GLU A 67 -10.96 -15.28 -3.02
C GLU A 67 -9.61 -15.42 -2.35
N VAL A 68 -8.83 -14.34 -2.35
CA VAL A 68 -7.52 -14.29 -1.72
C VAL A 68 -7.52 -13.09 -0.81
N ASP A 69 -7.63 -13.30 0.49
CA ASP A 69 -7.70 -12.18 1.41
C ASP A 69 -6.36 -11.46 1.56
N GLY A 70 -6.42 -10.29 2.16
CA GLY A 70 -5.23 -9.46 2.32
C GLY A 70 -4.16 -10.09 3.22
N PHE A 71 -4.55 -10.93 4.16
CA PHE A 71 -3.57 -11.61 5.00
C PHE A 71 -2.76 -12.64 4.21
N SER A 72 -3.39 -13.31 3.23
CA SER A 72 -2.65 -14.18 2.32
C SER A 72 -1.64 -13.39 1.50
N PHE A 73 -2.03 -12.22 1.04
CA PHE A 73 -1.09 -11.33 0.35
C PHE A 73 0.11 -10.99 1.25
N LEU A 74 -0.15 -10.63 2.50
CA LEU A 74 0.91 -10.26 3.43
C LEU A 74 1.86 -11.43 3.69
N LYS A 75 1.33 -12.64 3.81
CA LYS A 75 2.15 -13.84 4.00
C LYS A 75 3.04 -14.10 2.79
N ASN A 76 2.48 -13.98 1.60
CA ASN A 76 3.22 -14.24 0.36
C ASN A 76 4.19 -13.11 0.02
N PHE A 77 3.95 -11.91 0.54
CA PHE A 77 4.84 -10.78 0.35
C PHE A 77 6.24 -11.06 0.89
N LYS A 78 6.34 -11.88 1.92
CA LYS A 78 7.64 -12.24 2.52
C LYS A 78 8.56 -12.98 1.55
N ASP A 79 7.97 -13.63 0.55
CA ASP A 79 8.71 -14.44 -0.41
C ASP A 79 9.11 -13.65 -1.67
N LEU A 80 8.79 -12.36 -1.71
CA LEU A 80 9.15 -11.52 -2.85
C LEU A 80 10.63 -11.17 -2.83
N PRO A 81 11.20 -10.78 -3.99
CA PRO A 81 12.60 -10.37 -4.05
C PRO A 81 12.91 -9.23 -3.08
N ASP A 82 14.13 -9.18 -2.60
CA ASP A 82 14.57 -8.17 -1.64
C ASP A 82 14.38 -6.75 -2.16
N LEU A 83 14.56 -6.54 -3.46
CA LEU A 83 14.38 -5.18 -4.02
C LEU A 83 12.96 -4.65 -3.79
N VAL A 84 11.96 -5.53 -3.82
CA VAL A 84 10.57 -5.14 -3.52
C VAL A 84 10.39 -4.95 -2.02
N LYS A 85 10.83 -5.93 -1.23
CA LYS A 85 10.64 -5.88 0.22
C LYS A 85 11.35 -4.70 0.87
N ASN A 86 12.48 -4.29 0.31
CA ASN A 86 13.25 -3.16 0.86
C ASN A 86 12.65 -1.82 0.47
N LYS A 87 11.95 -1.76 -0.65
CA LYS A 87 11.37 -0.51 -1.15
C LYS A 87 9.92 -0.30 -0.75
N SER A 88 9.10 -1.34 -0.85
CA SER A 88 7.65 -1.21 -0.76
C SER A 88 7.16 -1.25 0.67
N LYS A 89 6.36 -0.27 1.06
CA LYS A 89 5.66 -0.25 2.34
C LYS A 89 4.17 -0.45 2.09
N ILE A 90 3.51 -1.08 3.05
CA ILE A 90 2.11 -1.46 2.90
C ILE A 90 1.25 -0.66 3.86
N VAL A 91 0.19 -0.07 3.32
CA VAL A 91 -0.87 0.59 4.09
C VAL A 91 -2.12 -0.24 3.92
N VAL A 92 -2.62 -0.80 5.01
CA VAL A 92 -3.89 -1.53 4.95
C VAL A 92 -5.02 -0.51 4.88
N LEU A 93 -5.90 -0.66 3.90
CA LEU A 93 -7.05 0.21 3.70
C LEU A 93 -8.27 -0.67 3.51
N THR A 94 -9.04 -0.85 4.56
CA THR A 94 -10.08 -1.88 4.63
C THR A 94 -11.32 -1.38 5.32
N SER A 95 -12.47 -2.02 5.08
CA SER A 95 -13.69 -1.73 5.82
C SER A 95 -13.66 -2.31 7.25
N SER A 96 -12.71 -3.18 7.55
CA SER A 96 -12.57 -3.74 8.90
C SER A 96 -12.12 -2.66 9.88
N ASN A 97 -12.75 -2.64 11.07
CA ASN A 97 -12.29 -1.83 12.19
C ASN A 97 -11.90 -2.72 13.38
N SER A 98 -11.65 -3.99 13.11
CA SER A 98 -11.34 -4.98 14.13
C SER A 98 -9.95 -4.73 14.73
N ALA A 99 -9.88 -4.66 16.06
CA ALA A 99 -8.59 -4.55 16.75
C ALA A 99 -7.70 -5.76 16.48
N LYS A 100 -8.30 -6.92 16.31
CA LYS A 100 -7.57 -8.15 15.99
C LYS A 100 -6.92 -8.07 14.62
N ASP A 101 -7.67 -7.61 13.61
CA ASP A 101 -7.12 -7.45 12.26
C ASP A 101 -5.98 -6.44 12.25
N ARG A 102 -6.18 -5.34 12.96
CA ARG A 102 -5.15 -4.30 13.07
C ARG A 102 -3.88 -4.86 13.71
N SER A 103 -4.01 -5.54 14.82
CA SER A 103 -2.86 -6.13 15.52
C SER A 103 -2.14 -7.15 14.66
N GLN A 104 -2.92 -7.99 13.97
CA GLN A 104 -2.35 -9.01 13.09
C GLN A 104 -1.61 -8.39 11.92
N ALA A 105 -2.18 -7.35 11.31
CA ALA A 105 -1.55 -6.67 10.18
C ALA A 105 -0.18 -6.09 10.56
N PHE A 106 -0.08 -5.49 11.73
CA PHE A 106 1.18 -4.88 12.18
C PHE A 106 2.24 -5.90 12.57
N THR A 107 1.93 -7.20 12.61
CA THR A 107 2.99 -8.21 12.79
C THR A 107 3.85 -8.37 11.53
N PHE A 108 3.38 -7.86 10.39
CA PHE A 108 4.14 -7.93 9.13
C PHE A 108 5.02 -6.69 9.02
N PRO A 109 6.34 -6.85 8.82
CA PRO A 109 7.28 -5.73 8.92
C PRO A 109 7.04 -4.59 7.94
N ASN A 110 6.48 -4.88 6.77
CA ASN A 110 6.27 -3.86 5.75
C ASN A 110 4.99 -3.05 5.94
N VAL A 111 4.13 -3.45 6.88
CA VAL A 111 2.89 -2.70 7.17
C VAL A 111 3.23 -1.52 8.07
N ILE A 112 2.97 -0.31 7.56
CA ILE A 112 3.28 0.92 8.29
C ILE A 112 2.04 1.63 8.82
N GLN A 113 0.83 1.29 8.30
CA GLN A 113 -0.40 1.94 8.75
C GLN A 113 -1.59 1.05 8.46
N PHE A 114 -2.64 1.22 9.26
CA PHE A 114 -3.92 0.53 9.12
C PHE A 114 -5.02 1.59 9.11
N ILE A 115 -5.74 1.70 8.00
CA ILE A 115 -6.77 2.73 7.81
C ILE A 115 -8.10 2.04 7.56
N THR A 116 -9.13 2.43 8.31
CA THR A 116 -10.49 1.97 8.04
C THR A 116 -11.13 2.90 7.01
N LYS A 117 -11.70 2.31 5.96
CA LYS A 117 -12.36 3.07 4.89
C LYS A 117 -13.48 3.94 5.48
N PRO A 118 -13.75 5.10 4.90
CA PRO A 118 -13.12 5.67 3.72
C PRO A 118 -11.82 6.40 4.04
N LEU A 119 -10.95 6.50 3.04
CA LEU A 119 -9.71 7.26 3.15
C LEU A 119 -10.04 8.75 3.36
N LYS A 120 -9.39 9.39 4.35
CA LYS A 120 -9.67 10.77 4.73
C LYS A 120 -8.42 11.63 4.60
N GLN A 121 -8.62 12.94 4.58
CA GLN A 121 -7.50 13.89 4.53
C GLN A 121 -6.52 13.69 5.69
N SER A 122 -7.03 13.43 6.90
CA SER A 122 -6.17 13.19 8.05
C SER A 122 -5.29 11.97 7.84
N ASP A 123 -5.79 10.96 7.12
CA ASP A 123 -5.00 9.77 6.80
C ASP A 123 -3.81 10.12 5.91
N ILE A 124 -4.04 10.98 4.92
CA ILE A 124 -2.97 11.46 4.04
C ILE A 124 -1.92 12.23 4.83
N GLU A 125 -2.37 13.08 5.74
CA GLU A 125 -1.43 13.86 6.57
C GLU A 125 -0.60 12.97 7.49
N ASP A 126 -1.23 11.94 8.05
CA ASP A 126 -0.52 10.97 8.88
C ASP A 126 0.51 10.19 8.06
N LEU A 127 0.14 9.79 6.84
CA LEU A 127 1.06 9.10 5.94
C LEU A 127 2.22 9.99 5.53
N LYS A 128 1.98 11.28 5.31
CA LYS A 128 3.06 12.23 5.02
C LYS A 128 4.09 12.23 6.15
N LYS A 129 3.63 12.25 7.40
CA LYS A 129 4.53 12.23 8.54
C LYS A 129 5.34 10.94 8.60
N LEU A 130 4.67 9.80 8.39
CA LEU A 130 5.34 8.51 8.39
C LEU A 130 6.39 8.42 7.30
N ILE A 131 6.06 8.84 6.10
CA ILE A 131 6.96 8.77 4.96
C ILE A 131 8.13 9.74 5.13
N ASN A 132 7.86 10.96 5.58
CA ASN A 132 8.90 11.97 5.74
C ASN A 132 9.86 11.67 6.89
N HIS A 133 9.42 10.90 7.89
CA HIS A 133 10.24 10.56 9.04
C HIS A 133 10.69 9.10 9.04
N SER A 134 10.49 8.41 7.93
CA SER A 134 10.84 7.00 7.79
C SER A 134 12.14 6.86 7.01
N GLU A 135 12.49 5.61 6.75
CA GLU A 135 13.65 5.26 5.94
C GLU A 135 13.56 5.74 4.50
N PHE A 136 12.37 6.12 4.01
CA PHE A 136 12.23 6.71 2.68
C PHE A 136 13.11 7.95 2.57
N THR A 137 13.01 8.84 3.55
CA THR A 137 13.78 10.08 3.54
C THR A 137 15.13 9.88 4.20
N GLY A 138 15.20 9.00 5.17
CA GLY A 138 16.47 8.68 5.83
C GLY A 138 17.50 8.19 4.84
N GLN A 139 17.10 7.39 3.90
CA GLN A 139 18.00 6.90 2.84
C GLN A 139 18.49 8.02 1.94
N ALA A 140 17.65 8.99 1.67
CA ALA A 140 18.02 10.13 0.85
C ALA A 140 19.07 11.01 1.52
N ASN A 141 19.21 10.90 2.81
CA ASN A 141 20.16 11.69 3.58
C ASN A 141 21.55 11.06 3.67
N LEU A 142 21.65 9.88 3.16
CA LEU A 142 22.95 9.19 3.13
C LEU A 142 23.77 9.63 1.93
#